data_37c6cddaaa87ae81802f5bdc5fb9994b
#
_entry.id   37c6cddaaa87ae81802f5bdc5fb9994b
#
_cell.length_a   1.000
_cell.length_b   1.000
_cell.length_c   1.000
_cell.angle_alpha   90.00
_cell.angle_beta   90.00
_cell.angle_gamma   90.00
#
_symmetry.space_group_name_H-M   'P 1'
#
loop_
_entity.id
_entity.type
_entity.pdbx_description
1 polymer ?
#
loop_
_entity_poly.entity_id
_entity_poly.type
_entity_poly.pdbx_seq_one_letter_code
_entity_poly.pdbx_strand_id
1 'polypeptide(L)'
;MQVHRWGRFIAITSVAVKQPLEGLVLSNSIRCGVSGLVKTLAAEYGPYNVLVNNVCPGFTATDRLKGLAKSLAAQKGVTPEEIEEAWVSQAPLRRVGHPEELANVVVFLASERASYVAGVSLAVDGGITKWLY
;
A
#
# COMPACT_ATOMS: atom_id res chain seq x y z
N MET A 1 17.22 7.19 15.23
CA MET A 1 16.28 6.22 15.80
C MET A 1 16.97 5.22 16.70
N GLN A 2 17.99 4.48 16.24
CA GLN A 2 18.70 3.46 17.04
C GLN A 2 19.25 4.00 18.36
N VAL A 3 19.98 5.13 18.33
CA VAL A 3 20.57 5.77 19.52
C VAL A 3 19.52 6.17 20.57
N HIS A 4 18.37 6.64 20.11
CA HIS A 4 17.27 7.06 20.99
C HIS A 4 16.34 5.91 21.39
N ARG A 5 16.59 4.67 20.90
CA ARG A 5 15.77 3.48 21.12
C ARG A 5 14.28 3.73 20.87
N TRP A 6 14.01 4.50 19.84
CA TRP A 6 12.66 4.79 19.36
C TRP A 6 12.69 5.19 17.88
N GLY A 7 11.77 4.64 17.10
CA GLY A 7 11.59 5.03 15.71
C GLY A 7 10.42 4.31 15.05
N ARG A 8 9.90 4.96 14.01
CA ARG A 8 8.84 4.43 13.17
C ARG A 8 9.24 4.68 11.71
N PHE A 9 9.43 3.61 10.96
CA PHE A 9 9.67 3.66 9.53
C PHE A 9 8.49 3.01 8.81
N ILE A 10 7.83 3.75 7.94
CA ILE A 10 6.63 3.28 7.24
C ILE A 10 6.87 3.45 5.74
N ALA A 11 7.04 2.34 5.03
CA ALA A 11 7.04 2.33 3.57
C ALA A 11 5.60 2.38 3.06
N ILE A 12 5.36 3.12 1.99
CA ILE A 12 4.08 3.11 1.28
C ILE A 12 4.33 2.50 -0.09
N THR A 13 3.79 1.30 -0.32
CA THR A 13 4.02 0.57 -1.56
C THR A 13 2.74 0.44 -2.41
N SER A 14 2.11 -0.72 -2.44
CA SER A 14 0.89 -1.01 -3.21
C SER A 14 0.37 -2.40 -2.85
N VAL A 15 -0.90 -2.66 -3.10
CA VAL A 15 -1.45 -4.03 -3.13
C VAL A 15 -0.72 -4.95 -4.11
N ALA A 16 0.04 -4.37 -5.06
CA ALA A 16 0.91 -5.13 -5.97
C ALA A 16 1.94 -6.02 -5.26
N VAL A 17 2.24 -5.78 -3.99
CA VAL A 17 3.10 -6.67 -3.17
C VAL A 17 2.34 -7.88 -2.62
N LYS A 18 1.02 -7.85 -2.67
CA LYS A 18 0.14 -8.95 -2.20
C LYS A 18 -0.37 -9.78 -3.36
N GLN A 19 -0.67 -9.15 -4.48
CA GLN A 19 -1.09 -9.80 -5.72
C GLN A 19 -0.62 -8.98 -6.92
N PRO A 20 -0.14 -9.61 -8.00
CA PRO A 20 0.32 -8.87 -9.16
C PRO A 20 -0.83 -8.12 -9.83
N LEU A 21 -0.56 -6.91 -10.27
CA LEU A 21 -1.46 -6.11 -11.09
C LEU A 21 -1.03 -6.25 -12.56
N GLU A 22 -1.98 -6.55 -13.43
CA GLU A 22 -1.73 -6.71 -14.86
C GLU A 22 -1.15 -5.43 -15.47
N GLY A 23 -0.17 -5.59 -16.37
CA GLY A 23 0.48 -4.46 -17.04
C GLY A 23 1.48 -3.68 -16.19
N LEU A 24 1.70 -4.03 -14.91
CA LEU A 24 2.56 -3.29 -13.99
C LEU A 24 3.81 -4.09 -13.54
N VAL A 25 4.51 -4.75 -14.48
CA VAL A 25 5.61 -5.66 -14.17
C VAL A 25 6.72 -5.02 -13.31
N LEU A 26 7.14 -3.79 -13.63
CA LEU A 26 8.16 -3.08 -12.86
C LEU A 26 7.67 -2.74 -11.44
N SER A 27 6.43 -2.28 -11.32
CA SER A 27 5.81 -1.97 -10.03
C SER A 27 5.70 -3.23 -9.16
N ASN A 28 5.21 -4.33 -9.73
CA ASN A 28 5.07 -5.61 -9.05
C ASN A 28 6.45 -6.08 -8.52
N SER A 29 7.49 -6.05 -9.36
CA SER A 29 8.82 -6.55 -9.01
C SER A 29 9.51 -5.69 -7.95
N ILE A 30 9.60 -4.37 -8.19
CA ILE A 30 10.35 -3.46 -7.30
C ILE A 30 9.67 -3.36 -5.93
N ARG A 31 8.34 -3.28 -5.88
CA ARG A 31 7.61 -3.13 -4.62
C ARG A 31 7.66 -4.38 -3.75
N CYS A 32 7.75 -5.57 -4.36
CA CYS A 32 8.00 -6.80 -3.62
C CYS A 32 9.38 -6.77 -2.94
N GLY A 33 10.41 -6.23 -3.61
CA GLY A 33 11.72 -6.03 -3.01
C GLY A 33 11.67 -5.10 -1.78
N VAL A 34 10.86 -4.03 -1.83
CA VAL A 34 10.65 -3.15 -0.66
C VAL A 34 10.01 -3.91 0.51
N SER A 35 9.11 -4.84 0.27
CA SER A 35 8.53 -5.67 1.34
C SER A 35 9.56 -6.57 2.01
N GLY A 36 10.50 -7.12 1.23
CA GLY A 36 11.66 -7.85 1.76
C GLY A 36 12.56 -6.97 2.62
N LEU A 37 12.87 -5.76 2.13
CA LEU A 37 13.64 -4.76 2.88
C LEU A 37 12.97 -4.42 4.22
N VAL A 38 11.67 -4.13 4.22
CA VAL A 38 10.88 -3.84 5.44
C VAL A 38 10.99 -4.98 6.45
N LYS A 39 10.89 -6.23 5.98
CA LYS A 39 10.97 -7.41 6.84
C LYS A 39 12.35 -7.56 7.48
N THR A 40 13.41 -7.36 6.69
CA THR A 40 14.79 -7.41 7.16
C THR A 40 15.06 -6.31 8.20
N LEU A 41 14.72 -5.06 7.86
CA LEU A 41 14.94 -3.93 8.78
C LEU A 41 14.12 -4.08 10.07
N ALA A 42 12.91 -4.63 10.03
CA ALA A 42 12.11 -4.89 11.23
C ALA A 42 12.82 -5.86 12.17
N ALA A 43 13.47 -6.91 11.65
CA ALA A 43 14.22 -7.86 12.45
C ALA A 43 15.51 -7.24 13.02
N GLU A 44 16.26 -6.48 12.21
CA GLU A 44 17.53 -5.88 12.62
C GLU A 44 17.36 -4.74 13.62
N TYR A 45 16.32 -3.92 13.47
CA TYR A 45 16.12 -2.71 14.27
C TYR A 45 15.07 -2.86 15.38
N GLY A 46 14.31 -3.94 15.39
CA GLY A 46 13.36 -4.27 16.46
C GLY A 46 13.96 -4.23 17.87
N PRO A 47 15.19 -4.78 18.12
CA PRO A 47 15.85 -4.69 19.42
C PRO A 47 16.11 -3.26 19.92
N TYR A 48 16.05 -2.29 19.03
CA TYR A 48 16.22 -0.86 19.35
C TYR A 48 14.89 -0.11 19.43
N ASN A 49 13.75 -0.81 19.48
CA ASN A 49 12.41 -0.23 19.48
C ASN A 49 12.14 0.66 18.24
N VAL A 50 12.75 0.29 17.11
CA VAL A 50 12.48 0.91 15.81
C VAL A 50 11.56 -0.03 15.04
N LEU A 51 10.30 0.38 14.87
CA LEU A 51 9.30 -0.42 14.18
C LEU A 51 9.29 -0.06 12.70
N VAL A 52 9.42 -1.07 11.86
CA VAL A 52 9.48 -0.92 10.40
C VAL A 52 8.29 -1.66 9.80
N ASN A 53 7.43 -0.95 9.08
CA ASN A 53 6.21 -1.49 8.51
C ASN A 53 6.00 -1.00 7.07
N ASN A 54 5.15 -1.68 6.34
CA ASN A 54 4.76 -1.36 4.97
C ASN A 54 3.23 -1.22 4.89
N VAL A 55 2.77 -0.15 4.29
CA VAL A 55 1.35 0.05 3.95
C VAL A 55 1.18 -0.17 2.46
N CYS A 56 0.18 -0.95 2.09
CA CYS A 56 -0.10 -1.37 0.72
C CYS A 56 -1.45 -0.82 0.27
N PRO A 57 -1.49 0.41 -0.28
CA PRO A 57 -2.73 1.01 -0.75
C PRO A 57 -3.33 0.22 -1.92
N GLY A 58 -4.67 0.13 -1.95
CA GLY A 58 -5.44 -0.13 -3.15
C GLY A 58 -5.66 1.12 -3.99
N PHE A 59 -6.79 1.17 -4.68
CA PHE A 59 -7.17 2.35 -5.44
C PHE A 59 -7.58 3.48 -4.49
N THR A 60 -6.77 4.55 -4.47
CA THR A 60 -6.97 5.71 -3.59
C THR A 60 -7.14 6.95 -4.45
N ALA A 61 -8.14 7.79 -4.16
CA ALA A 61 -8.55 8.97 -4.93
C ALA A 61 -7.48 10.07 -4.90
N THR A 62 -6.53 9.97 -5.81
CA THR A 62 -5.40 10.92 -5.98
C THR A 62 -5.31 11.35 -7.44
N ASP A 63 -4.63 12.47 -7.70
CA ASP A 63 -4.38 12.93 -9.07
C ASP A 63 -3.59 11.89 -9.88
N ARG A 64 -2.72 11.14 -9.23
CA ARG A 64 -2.01 10.02 -9.86
C ARG A 64 -2.98 8.93 -10.35
N LEU A 65 -4.00 8.58 -9.57
CA LEU A 65 -4.99 7.57 -9.96
C LEU A 65 -5.79 8.05 -11.17
N LYS A 66 -6.22 9.32 -11.16
CA LYS A 66 -6.92 9.95 -12.30
C LYS A 66 -6.04 9.96 -13.56
N GLY A 67 -4.75 10.28 -13.41
CA GLY A 67 -3.80 10.24 -14.53
C GLY A 67 -3.62 8.82 -15.09
N LEU A 68 -3.59 7.81 -14.22
CA LEU A 68 -3.50 6.41 -14.62
C LEU A 68 -4.78 5.97 -15.36
N ALA A 69 -5.97 6.37 -14.89
CA ALA A 69 -7.23 6.08 -15.55
C ALA A 69 -7.24 6.63 -16.99
N LYS A 70 -6.85 7.88 -17.17
CA LYS A 70 -6.73 8.51 -18.50
C LYS A 70 -5.76 7.77 -19.42
N SER A 71 -4.59 7.38 -18.90
CA SER A 71 -3.58 6.66 -19.70
C SER A 71 -4.09 5.29 -20.15
N LEU A 72 -4.69 4.53 -19.25
CA LEU A 72 -5.24 3.20 -19.54
C LEU A 72 -6.44 3.29 -20.48
N ALA A 73 -7.30 4.29 -20.30
CA ALA A 73 -8.44 4.55 -21.17
C ALA A 73 -8.00 4.78 -22.62
N ALA A 74 -6.99 5.63 -22.82
CA ALA A 74 -6.42 5.89 -24.14
C ALA A 74 -5.81 4.63 -24.79
N GLN A 75 -5.16 3.77 -24.00
CA GLN A 75 -4.58 2.51 -24.49
C GLN A 75 -5.64 1.48 -24.88
N LYS A 76 -6.76 1.43 -24.14
CA LYS A 76 -7.82 0.44 -24.33
C LYS A 76 -8.96 0.90 -25.24
N GLY A 77 -8.98 2.19 -25.63
CA GLY A 77 -10.06 2.75 -26.43
C GLY A 77 -11.40 2.86 -25.69
N VAL A 78 -11.35 3.07 -24.37
CA VAL A 78 -12.50 3.23 -23.47
C VAL A 78 -12.46 4.59 -22.77
N THR A 79 -13.46 4.92 -21.95
CA THR A 79 -13.45 6.16 -21.17
C THR A 79 -12.70 6.00 -19.83
N PRO A 80 -12.17 7.08 -19.23
CA PRO A 80 -11.58 7.03 -17.90
C PRO A 80 -12.57 6.53 -16.82
N GLU A 81 -13.84 6.87 -16.97
CA GLU A 81 -14.92 6.47 -16.08
C GLU A 81 -15.13 4.95 -16.10
N GLU A 82 -15.07 4.32 -17.28
CA GLU A 82 -15.14 2.84 -17.41
C GLU A 82 -13.93 2.16 -16.73
N ILE A 83 -12.75 2.75 -16.77
CA ILE A 83 -11.57 2.24 -16.03
C ILE A 83 -11.81 2.36 -14.52
N GLU A 84 -12.30 3.50 -14.04
CA GLU A 84 -12.57 3.72 -12.61
C GLU A 84 -13.66 2.77 -12.11
N GLU A 85 -14.73 2.56 -12.88
CA GLU A 85 -15.80 1.62 -12.56
C GLU A 85 -15.27 0.17 -12.46
N ALA A 86 -14.38 -0.22 -13.38
CA ALA A 86 -13.71 -1.52 -13.35
C ALA A 86 -12.86 -1.70 -12.07
N TRP A 87 -12.21 -0.64 -11.56
CA TRP A 87 -11.50 -0.68 -10.29
C TRP A 87 -12.45 -0.78 -9.10
N VAL A 88 -13.48 0.03 -9.08
CA VAL A 88 -14.53 0.02 -8.03
C VAL A 88 -15.21 -1.33 -7.92
N SER A 89 -15.48 -1.97 -9.06
CA SER A 89 -16.13 -3.29 -9.11
C SER A 89 -15.29 -4.40 -8.45
N GLN A 90 -13.97 -4.26 -8.42
CA GLN A 90 -13.06 -5.21 -7.79
C GLN A 90 -13.04 -5.07 -6.26
N ALA A 91 -13.34 -3.89 -5.73
CA ALA A 91 -13.33 -3.64 -4.29
C ALA A 91 -14.65 -4.09 -3.66
N PRO A 92 -14.64 -4.96 -2.63
CA PRO A 92 -15.83 -5.28 -1.85
C PRO A 92 -16.57 -4.05 -1.31
N LEU A 93 -15.84 -2.99 -0.94
CA LEU A 93 -16.43 -1.72 -0.49
C LEU A 93 -17.06 -0.88 -1.61
N ARG A 94 -16.93 -1.31 -2.89
CA ARG A 94 -17.57 -0.68 -4.05
C ARG A 94 -17.26 0.81 -4.21
N ARG A 95 -16.08 1.24 -3.84
CA ARG A 95 -15.57 2.60 -4.02
C ARG A 95 -14.05 2.64 -4.00
N VAL A 96 -13.48 3.72 -4.50
CA VAL A 96 -12.07 4.06 -4.23
C VAL A 96 -11.94 4.56 -2.78
N GLY A 97 -10.78 4.37 -2.16
CA GLY A 97 -10.48 4.91 -0.84
C GLY A 97 -10.19 6.41 -0.90
N HIS A 98 -10.47 7.13 0.18
CA HIS A 98 -10.00 8.50 0.34
C HIS A 98 -8.57 8.54 0.88
N PRO A 99 -7.74 9.54 0.51
CA PRO A 99 -6.36 9.66 1.02
C PRO A 99 -6.29 9.69 2.54
N GLU A 100 -7.28 10.27 3.20
CA GLU A 100 -7.39 10.35 4.66
C GLU A 100 -7.55 8.98 5.32
N GLU A 101 -8.21 8.03 4.65
CA GLU A 101 -8.37 6.66 5.16
C GLU A 101 -7.01 5.95 5.21
N LEU A 102 -6.17 6.17 4.21
CA LEU A 102 -4.79 5.68 4.20
C LEU A 102 -3.95 6.40 5.28
N ALA A 103 -4.07 7.73 5.36
CA ALA A 103 -3.34 8.54 6.32
C ALA A 103 -3.63 8.11 7.77
N ASN A 104 -4.89 7.79 8.11
CA ASN A 104 -5.27 7.31 9.44
C ASN A 104 -4.50 6.03 9.83
N VAL A 105 -4.31 5.10 8.90
CA VAL A 105 -3.52 3.88 9.13
C VAL A 105 -2.04 4.21 9.32
N VAL A 106 -1.49 5.12 8.52
CA VAL A 106 -0.09 5.56 8.64
C VAL A 106 0.13 6.25 9.99
N VAL A 107 -0.77 7.13 10.43
CA VAL A 107 -0.71 7.79 11.73
C VAL A 107 -0.80 6.78 12.88
N PHE A 108 -1.68 5.78 12.79
CA PHE A 108 -1.74 4.69 13.76
C PHE A 108 -0.40 3.97 13.86
N LEU A 109 0.18 3.54 12.73
CA LEU A 109 1.47 2.84 12.70
C LEU A 109 2.64 3.72 13.18
N ALA A 110 2.55 5.03 13.04
CA ALA A 110 3.54 5.99 13.51
C ALA A 110 3.43 6.28 15.02
N SER A 111 2.34 5.89 15.65
CA SER A 111 2.04 6.19 17.05
C SER A 111 2.52 5.10 18.02
N GLU A 112 2.49 5.40 19.32
CA GLU A 112 2.73 4.41 20.39
C GLU A 112 1.66 3.32 20.45
N ARG A 113 0.48 3.54 19.88
CA ARG A 113 -0.61 2.53 19.83
C ARG A 113 -0.25 1.32 18.99
N ALA A 114 0.70 1.46 18.06
CA ALA A 114 1.21 0.38 17.24
C ALA A 114 2.51 -0.25 17.79
N SER A 115 2.77 -0.12 19.08
CA SER A 115 4.04 -0.52 19.71
C SER A 115 4.42 -2.01 19.56
N TYR A 116 3.48 -2.86 19.19
CA TYR A 116 3.71 -4.30 18.94
C TYR A 116 3.48 -4.71 17.47
N VAL A 117 3.46 -3.73 16.55
CA VAL A 117 3.28 -3.96 15.11
C VAL A 117 4.60 -3.73 14.39
N ALA A 118 5.27 -4.80 13.96
CA ALA A 118 6.56 -4.73 13.29
C ALA A 118 6.65 -5.72 12.12
N GLY A 119 7.25 -5.31 11.01
CA GLY A 119 7.50 -6.14 9.84
C GLY A 119 6.25 -6.54 9.07
N VAL A 120 5.13 -5.83 9.22
CA VAL A 120 3.89 -6.13 8.48
C VAL A 120 3.84 -5.40 7.14
N SER A 121 3.17 -6.03 6.17
CA SER A 121 2.70 -5.38 4.94
C SER A 121 1.18 -5.33 5.02
N LEU A 122 0.65 -4.20 5.47
CA LEU A 122 -0.78 -4.00 5.75
C LEU A 122 -1.49 -3.46 4.52
N ALA A 123 -2.46 -4.21 4.00
CA ALA A 123 -3.32 -3.75 2.91
C ALA A 123 -4.36 -2.73 3.42
N VAL A 124 -4.50 -1.62 2.69
CA VAL A 124 -5.54 -0.60 2.89
C VAL A 124 -6.19 -0.38 1.53
N ASP A 125 -7.13 -1.24 1.18
CA ASP A 125 -7.49 -1.48 -0.22
C ASP A 125 -8.98 -1.73 -0.47
N GLY A 126 -9.82 -1.58 0.55
CA GLY A 126 -11.26 -1.84 0.41
C GLY A 126 -11.60 -3.31 0.15
N GLY A 127 -10.66 -4.23 0.43
CA GLY A 127 -10.82 -5.67 0.28
C GLY A 127 -10.51 -6.21 -1.13
N ILE A 128 -9.80 -5.45 -1.97
CA ILE A 128 -9.42 -5.88 -3.33
C ILE A 128 -8.52 -7.12 -3.28
N THR A 129 -7.57 -7.15 -2.36
CA THR A 129 -6.64 -8.26 -2.20
C THR A 129 -7.36 -9.51 -1.72
N LYS A 130 -7.24 -10.60 -2.47
CA LYS A 130 -7.93 -11.87 -2.19
C LYS A 130 -7.06 -12.89 -1.46
N TRP A 131 -5.84 -12.55 -1.12
CA TRP A 131 -4.92 -13.43 -0.42
C TRP A 131 -5.22 -13.45 1.08
N LEU A 132 -4.96 -14.61 1.71
CA LEU A 132 -5.23 -14.79 3.14
C LEU A 132 -4.10 -14.25 4.05
N TYR A 133 -2.91 -13.95 3.49
CA TYR A 133 -1.72 -13.51 4.25
C TYR A 133 -1.10 -12.24 3.66
#